data_80549c5c9e1fa71352905faf9d4224ec
#
_entry.id   80549c5c9e1fa71352905faf9d4224ec
#
_cell.length_a   1.000
_cell.length_b   1.000
_cell.length_c   1.000
_cell.angle_alpha   90.00
_cell.angle_beta   90.00
_cell.angle_gamma   90.00
#
_symmetry.space_group_name_H-M   'P 1'
#
loop_
_entity.id
_entity.type
_entity.pdbx_description
1 polymer ?
#
loop_
_entity_poly.entity_id
_entity_poly.type
_entity_poly.pdbx_seq_one_letter_code
_entity_poly.pdbx_strand_id
1 'polypeptide(L)'
;AGRVDDLISLINGDIPKGSWGIAHTRWATHGAPNSVNAHPHPDCHNNIFVVHNGIIENYRELKDKLLKEGHVFISDTDTEVLSHLIEKYFPAKGTGGSASPKGGKNNLEQAVIKALKLVKGAYGLAIVAQDDPGKIVAVKNSSPIVIGLGDGEAIVASDASAILTHTKQVVYLN
;
A
#
# COMPACT_ATOMS: atom_id res chain seq x y z
N ALA A 1 -13.08 9.57 3.22
CA ALA A 1 -12.32 10.80 2.94
C ALA A 1 -12.83 11.92 3.85
N GLY A 2 -11.95 12.75 4.39
CA GLY A 2 -12.30 13.84 5.31
C GLY A 2 -11.06 14.30 6.07
N ARG A 3 -11.26 15.14 7.06
CA ARG A 3 -10.20 15.56 7.97
C ARG A 3 -9.89 14.43 8.97
N VAL A 4 -8.71 14.49 9.58
CA VAL A 4 -8.33 13.53 10.65
C VAL A 4 -9.30 13.59 11.81
N ASP A 5 -9.80 14.79 12.16
CA ASP A 5 -10.81 14.97 13.21
C ASP A 5 -12.14 14.27 12.90
N ASP A 6 -12.53 14.21 11.61
CA ASP A 6 -13.72 13.48 11.17
C ASP A 6 -13.55 11.97 11.39
N LEU A 7 -12.34 11.44 11.13
CA LEU A 7 -12.00 10.04 11.40
C LEU A 7 -12.04 9.74 12.91
N ILE A 8 -11.45 10.61 13.74
CA ILE A 8 -11.46 10.48 15.19
C ILE A 8 -12.91 10.46 15.71
N SER A 9 -13.75 11.37 15.19
CA SER A 9 -15.17 11.45 15.56
C SER A 9 -15.95 10.21 15.12
N LEU A 10 -15.62 9.63 13.96
CA LEU A 10 -16.25 8.42 13.45
C LEU A 10 -15.90 7.19 14.30
N ILE A 11 -14.66 7.09 14.77
CA ILE A 11 -14.21 6.02 15.64
C ILE A 11 -14.89 6.13 17.03
N ASN A 12 -15.18 7.35 17.50
CA ASN A 12 -15.91 7.63 18.73
C ASN A 12 -15.50 6.76 19.95
N GLY A 13 -14.19 6.51 20.08
CA GLY A 13 -13.64 5.68 21.15
C GLY A 13 -13.68 4.16 20.90
N ASP A 14 -14.36 3.69 19.85
CA ASP A 14 -14.34 2.29 19.43
C ASP A 14 -13.17 2.05 18.46
N ILE A 15 -11.97 1.96 19.04
CA ILE A 15 -10.75 1.74 18.28
C ILE A 15 -10.80 0.35 17.62
N PRO A 16 -10.62 0.25 16.30
CA PRO A 16 -10.59 -1.03 15.61
C PRO A 16 -9.58 -1.99 16.26
N LYS A 17 -10.04 -3.19 16.57
CA LYS A 17 -9.18 -4.23 17.14
C LYS A 17 -8.28 -4.80 16.05
N GLY A 18 -7.01 -4.42 16.08
CA GLY A 18 -6.01 -4.88 15.13
C GLY A 18 -4.60 -4.66 15.67
N SER A 19 -3.65 -5.50 15.25
CA SER A 19 -2.25 -5.38 15.62
C SER A 19 -1.38 -4.72 14.54
N TRP A 20 -1.96 -4.44 13.37
CA TRP A 20 -1.27 -3.76 12.25
C TRP A 20 -2.27 -3.02 11.38
N GLY A 21 -1.81 -2.01 10.67
CA GLY A 21 -2.64 -1.22 9.77
C GLY A 21 -1.81 -0.22 8.97
N ILE A 22 -2.41 0.34 7.92
CA ILE A 22 -1.84 1.42 7.12
C ILE A 22 -2.84 2.57 7.01
N ALA A 23 -2.35 3.79 6.93
CA ALA A 23 -3.15 4.99 6.79
C ALA A 23 -2.42 6.03 5.92
N HIS A 24 -3.17 7.00 5.37
CA HIS A 24 -2.62 8.03 4.52
C HIS A 24 -3.45 9.31 4.59
N THR A 25 -2.80 10.48 4.71
CA THR A 25 -3.48 11.78 4.75
C THR A 25 -3.70 12.39 3.36
N ARG A 26 -3.28 11.75 2.33
CA ARG A 26 -3.37 12.08 0.91
C ARG A 26 -3.18 13.57 0.56
N TRP A 27 -2.17 13.85 -0.25
CA TRP A 27 -2.06 15.10 -1.02
C TRP A 27 -2.50 14.76 -2.45
N ALA A 28 -3.64 15.31 -2.91
CA ALA A 28 -4.23 14.94 -4.20
C ALA A 28 -3.37 15.41 -5.38
N THR A 29 -2.71 14.47 -6.06
CA THR A 29 -1.96 14.70 -7.30
C THR A 29 -2.74 14.23 -8.53
N HIS A 30 -3.47 13.11 -8.42
CA HIS A 30 -4.31 12.52 -9.46
C HIS A 30 -5.69 12.18 -8.90
N GLY A 31 -6.74 12.54 -9.63
CA GLY A 31 -8.14 12.32 -9.25
C GLY A 31 -8.66 13.30 -8.18
N ALA A 32 -9.97 13.53 -8.16
CA ALA A 32 -10.63 14.42 -7.21
C ALA A 32 -10.46 13.95 -5.75
N PRO A 33 -10.49 14.85 -4.75
CA PRO A 33 -10.42 14.48 -3.34
C PRO A 33 -11.77 13.90 -2.85
N ASN A 34 -12.02 12.65 -3.17
CA ASN A 34 -13.21 11.88 -2.77
C ASN A 34 -12.81 10.54 -2.15
N SER A 35 -13.79 9.76 -1.69
CA SER A 35 -13.55 8.47 -1.02
C SER A 35 -12.96 7.41 -1.96
N VAL A 36 -13.34 7.42 -3.24
CA VAL A 36 -12.89 6.45 -4.24
C VAL A 36 -11.40 6.63 -4.54
N ASN A 37 -10.94 7.88 -4.54
CA ASN A 37 -9.55 8.23 -4.79
C ASN A 37 -8.71 8.33 -3.51
N ALA A 38 -9.28 8.00 -2.34
CA ALA A 38 -8.56 8.00 -1.08
C ALA A 38 -7.73 6.72 -0.91
N HIS A 39 -6.52 6.86 -0.34
CA HIS A 39 -5.71 5.73 0.07
C HIS A 39 -6.25 5.11 1.38
N PRO A 40 -6.03 3.82 1.60
CA PRO A 40 -5.31 2.86 0.74
C PRO A 40 -6.13 2.42 -0.46
N HIS A 41 -5.46 2.03 -1.56
CA HIS A 41 -6.09 1.43 -2.74
C HIS A 41 -6.04 -0.11 -2.66
N PRO A 42 -7.20 -0.78 -2.82
CA PRO A 42 -7.27 -2.24 -2.84
C PRO A 42 -6.92 -2.82 -4.23
N ASP A 43 -6.68 -4.13 -4.27
CA ASP A 43 -6.75 -4.95 -5.47
C ASP A 43 -8.18 -5.37 -5.80
N CYS A 44 -8.38 -6.15 -6.88
CA CYS A 44 -9.71 -6.64 -7.31
C CYS A 44 -10.43 -7.46 -6.23
N HIS A 45 -9.72 -8.07 -5.30
CA HIS A 45 -10.26 -9.00 -4.30
C HIS A 45 -10.22 -8.45 -2.87
N ASN A 46 -9.86 -7.17 -2.68
CA ASN A 46 -9.65 -6.55 -1.37
C ASN A 46 -8.66 -7.34 -0.48
N ASN A 47 -7.70 -8.00 -1.09
CA ASN A 47 -6.67 -8.76 -0.40
C ASN A 47 -5.40 -7.93 -0.13
N ILE A 48 -5.01 -7.10 -1.10
CA ILE A 48 -3.84 -6.23 -1.04
C ILE A 48 -4.29 -4.78 -0.91
N PHE A 49 -3.65 -4.05 -0.01
CA PHE A 49 -3.89 -2.62 0.18
C PHE A 49 -2.58 -1.85 0.10
N VAL A 50 -2.57 -0.75 -0.64
CA VAL A 50 -1.38 0.07 -0.89
C VAL A 50 -1.64 1.52 -0.52
N VAL A 51 -0.72 2.11 0.27
CA VAL A 51 -0.58 3.56 0.41
C VAL A 51 0.70 4.02 -0.29
N HIS A 52 0.67 5.20 -0.91
CA HIS A 52 1.71 5.69 -1.80
C HIS A 52 1.93 7.19 -1.63
N ASN A 53 3.18 7.56 -1.49
CA ASN A 53 3.69 8.92 -1.65
C ASN A 53 4.59 8.96 -2.89
N GLY A 54 4.30 9.86 -3.82
CA GLY A 54 5.07 10.02 -5.05
C GLY A 54 4.20 10.02 -6.31
N ILE A 55 4.79 9.66 -7.43
CA ILE A 55 4.12 9.61 -8.74
C ILE A 55 4.61 8.40 -9.52
N ILE A 56 3.68 7.59 -10.03
CA ILE A 56 3.97 6.48 -10.95
C ILE A 56 3.87 7.00 -12.38
N GLU A 57 5.01 7.31 -12.97
CA GLU A 57 5.08 7.98 -14.28
C GLU A 57 4.47 7.15 -15.42
N ASN A 58 4.64 5.83 -15.38
CA ASN A 58 4.12 4.92 -16.41
C ASN A 58 2.78 4.28 -16.04
N TYR A 59 2.01 4.89 -15.13
CA TYR A 59 0.75 4.30 -14.62
C TYR A 59 -0.26 4.01 -15.73
N ARG A 60 -0.35 4.87 -16.77
CA ARG A 60 -1.28 4.67 -17.89
C ARG A 60 -0.97 3.41 -18.67
N GLU A 61 0.30 3.19 -19.02
CA GLU A 61 0.76 1.98 -19.71
C GLU A 61 0.46 0.72 -18.88
N LEU A 62 0.72 0.78 -17.57
CA LEU A 62 0.45 -0.33 -16.66
C LEU A 62 -1.06 -0.58 -16.52
N LYS A 63 -1.87 0.47 -16.39
CA LYS A 63 -3.33 0.39 -16.31
C LYS A 63 -3.93 -0.27 -17.56
N ASP A 64 -3.49 0.17 -18.76
CA ASP A 64 -3.97 -0.40 -20.03
C ASP A 64 -3.67 -1.90 -20.17
N LYS A 65 -2.50 -2.34 -19.68
CA LYS A 65 -2.14 -3.77 -19.65
C LYS A 65 -3.00 -4.55 -18.68
N LEU A 66 -3.17 -4.05 -17.46
CA LEU A 66 -3.95 -4.69 -16.42
C LEU A 66 -5.44 -4.77 -16.77
N LEU A 67 -6.01 -3.74 -17.40
CA LEU A 67 -7.37 -3.77 -17.94
C LEU A 67 -7.55 -4.89 -18.99
N LYS A 68 -6.58 -5.07 -19.89
CA LYS A 68 -6.59 -6.17 -20.88
C LYS A 68 -6.44 -7.56 -20.22
N GLU A 69 -5.83 -7.62 -19.05
CA GLU A 69 -5.68 -8.84 -18.24
C GLU A 69 -6.93 -9.11 -17.36
N GLY A 70 -7.92 -8.21 -17.37
CA GLY A 70 -9.20 -8.37 -16.66
C GLY A 70 -9.28 -7.72 -15.30
N HIS A 71 -8.27 -6.94 -14.90
CA HIS A 71 -8.33 -6.15 -13.66
C HIS A 71 -9.33 -5.01 -13.77
N VAL A 72 -10.07 -4.72 -12.70
CA VAL A 72 -11.12 -3.71 -12.64
C VAL A 72 -10.62 -2.53 -11.80
N PHE A 73 -10.54 -1.35 -12.40
CA PHE A 73 -10.13 -0.11 -11.76
C PHE A 73 -11.34 0.70 -11.34
N ILE A 74 -11.31 1.24 -10.13
CA ILE A 74 -12.38 2.07 -9.56
C ILE A 74 -11.96 3.52 -9.34
N SER A 75 -10.66 3.81 -9.24
CA SER A 75 -10.15 5.15 -8.98
C SER A 75 -9.47 5.78 -10.20
N ASP A 76 -9.26 7.09 -10.11
CA ASP A 76 -8.51 7.88 -11.09
C ASP A 76 -7.03 8.03 -10.69
N THR A 77 -6.60 7.38 -9.60
CA THR A 77 -5.25 7.56 -9.07
C THR A 77 -4.23 6.72 -9.83
N ASP A 78 -3.00 7.18 -9.85
CA ASP A 78 -1.85 6.41 -10.33
C ASP A 78 -1.48 5.26 -9.37
N THR A 79 -1.90 5.35 -8.12
CA THR A 79 -1.57 4.37 -7.07
C THR A 79 -2.28 3.02 -7.26
N GLU A 80 -3.52 3.01 -7.76
CA GLU A 80 -4.32 1.78 -7.89
C GLU A 80 -3.65 0.75 -8.81
N VAL A 81 -2.83 1.18 -9.77
CA VAL A 81 -2.07 0.24 -10.62
C VAL A 81 -1.11 -0.64 -9.81
N LEU A 82 -0.63 -0.15 -8.65
CA LEU A 82 0.29 -0.90 -7.81
C LEU A 82 -0.38 -2.08 -7.14
N SER A 83 -1.59 -1.90 -6.59
CA SER A 83 -2.33 -2.99 -5.94
C SER A 83 -2.65 -4.10 -6.95
N HIS A 84 -3.16 -3.76 -8.14
CA HIS A 84 -3.43 -4.72 -9.20
C HIS A 84 -2.15 -5.36 -9.78
N LEU A 85 -1.06 -4.62 -9.88
CA LEU A 85 0.20 -5.16 -10.37
C LEU A 85 0.82 -6.16 -9.36
N ILE A 86 0.67 -5.91 -8.07
CA ILE A 86 1.09 -6.83 -7.01
C ILE A 86 0.19 -8.06 -6.99
N GLU A 87 -1.14 -7.89 -7.12
CA GLU A 87 -2.13 -8.96 -7.22
C GLU A 87 -1.75 -10.00 -8.28
N LYS A 88 -1.26 -9.57 -9.43
CA LYS A 88 -0.78 -10.46 -10.50
C LYS A 88 0.28 -11.47 -10.03
N TYR A 89 1.11 -11.09 -9.04
CA TYR A 89 2.17 -11.92 -8.49
C TYR A 89 1.85 -12.51 -7.11
N PHE A 90 0.75 -12.05 -6.49
CA PHE A 90 0.23 -12.49 -5.20
C PHE A 90 -1.30 -12.63 -5.27
N PRO A 91 -1.82 -13.58 -6.07
CA PRO A 91 -3.26 -13.75 -6.21
C PRO A 91 -3.88 -14.17 -4.86
N ALA A 92 -5.08 -13.64 -4.58
CA ALA A 92 -5.82 -14.00 -3.39
C ALA A 92 -6.10 -15.50 -3.33
N LYS A 93 -6.12 -16.07 -2.12
CA LYS A 93 -6.41 -17.49 -1.93
C LYS A 93 -7.78 -17.85 -2.49
N GLY A 94 -7.84 -18.91 -3.26
CA GLY A 94 -9.09 -19.42 -3.84
C GLY A 94 -9.51 -18.78 -5.17
N THR A 95 -8.80 -17.79 -5.71
CA THR A 95 -9.16 -17.13 -6.98
C THR A 95 -8.67 -17.82 -8.24
N GLY A 96 -8.00 -18.98 -8.13
CA GLY A 96 -7.52 -19.76 -9.27
C GLY A 96 -6.46 -19.09 -10.16
N GLY A 97 -5.88 -17.98 -9.70
CA GLY A 97 -4.83 -17.26 -10.41
C GLY A 97 -3.64 -18.15 -10.73
N SER A 98 -3.21 -18.13 -11.97
CA SER A 98 -2.18 -19.00 -12.59
C SER A 98 -0.77 -18.85 -12.01
N ALA A 99 -0.56 -18.01 -11.00
CA ALA A 99 0.76 -17.60 -10.54
C ALA A 99 1.21 -18.16 -9.18
N SER A 100 0.53 -19.17 -8.61
CA SER A 100 1.14 -19.91 -7.50
C SER A 100 2.29 -20.75 -8.05
N PRO A 101 3.56 -20.47 -7.71
CA PRO A 101 4.63 -21.41 -8.00
C PRO A 101 4.27 -22.74 -7.34
N LYS A 102 4.28 -23.84 -8.07
CA LYS A 102 4.09 -25.19 -7.51
C LYS A 102 4.98 -25.35 -6.30
N GLY A 103 4.41 -25.35 -5.08
CA GLY A 103 5.12 -25.61 -3.82
C GLY A 103 5.78 -24.43 -3.09
N GLY A 104 5.62 -23.16 -3.55
CA GLY A 104 6.13 -21.98 -2.84
C GLY A 104 5.03 -21.32 -1.99
N LYS A 105 5.35 -20.92 -0.73
CA LYS A 105 4.49 -20.02 0.03
C LYS A 105 4.30 -18.72 -0.78
N ASN A 106 3.06 -18.28 -0.98
CA ASN A 106 2.80 -16.92 -1.44
C ASN A 106 3.55 -15.97 -0.51
N ASN A 107 4.41 -15.14 -1.07
CA ASN A 107 5.27 -14.23 -0.33
C ASN A 107 5.06 -12.83 -0.89
N LEU A 108 4.47 -11.95 -0.08
CA LEU A 108 4.13 -10.59 -0.47
C LEU A 108 5.36 -9.80 -0.91
N GLU A 109 6.51 -9.94 -0.23
CA GLU A 109 7.74 -9.21 -0.57
C GLU A 109 8.22 -9.58 -1.97
N GLN A 110 8.20 -10.87 -2.32
CA GLN A 110 8.61 -11.32 -3.65
C GLN A 110 7.67 -10.81 -4.75
N ALA A 111 6.37 -10.75 -4.47
CA ALA A 111 5.38 -10.18 -5.38
C ALA A 111 5.61 -8.69 -5.59
N VAL A 112 5.85 -7.95 -4.52
CA VAL A 112 6.18 -6.51 -4.56
C VAL A 112 7.47 -6.28 -5.36
N ILE A 113 8.54 -7.05 -5.11
CA ILE A 113 9.80 -6.94 -5.86
C ILE A 113 9.58 -7.17 -7.37
N LYS A 114 8.75 -8.17 -7.73
CA LYS A 114 8.44 -8.45 -9.15
C LYS A 114 7.63 -7.31 -9.78
N ALA A 115 6.61 -6.83 -9.09
CA ALA A 115 5.76 -5.73 -9.54
C ALA A 115 6.58 -4.46 -9.78
N LEU A 116 7.42 -4.08 -8.83
CA LEU A 116 8.20 -2.84 -8.89
C LEU A 116 9.28 -2.80 -9.96
N LYS A 117 9.70 -3.96 -10.51
CA LYS A 117 10.58 -3.99 -11.71
C LYS A 117 9.93 -3.37 -12.94
N LEU A 118 8.61 -3.27 -12.98
CA LEU A 118 7.84 -2.70 -14.09
C LEU A 118 7.48 -1.24 -13.87
N VAL A 119 7.65 -0.73 -12.66
CA VAL A 119 7.23 0.61 -12.25
C VAL A 119 8.34 1.63 -12.51
N LYS A 120 7.96 2.78 -13.08
CA LYS A 120 8.83 3.95 -13.26
C LYS A 120 8.27 5.11 -12.44
N GLY A 121 9.15 5.88 -11.81
CA GLY A 121 8.78 7.05 -11.02
C GLY A 121 9.35 7.05 -9.62
N ALA A 122 8.98 8.05 -8.82
CA ALA A 122 9.37 8.20 -7.43
C ALA A 122 8.24 7.69 -6.53
N TYR A 123 8.57 6.85 -5.55
CA TYR A 123 7.57 6.31 -4.63
C TYR A 123 8.12 6.01 -3.24
N GLY A 124 7.25 6.16 -2.25
CA GLY A 124 7.33 5.60 -0.92
C GLY A 124 6.05 4.82 -0.67
N LEU A 125 6.15 3.53 -0.44
CA LEU A 125 5.02 2.61 -0.35
C LEU A 125 4.96 1.93 1.02
N ALA A 126 3.74 1.73 1.54
CA ALA A 126 3.48 0.71 2.54
C ALA A 126 2.34 -0.19 2.02
N ILE A 127 2.57 -1.48 2.07
CA ILE A 127 1.72 -2.52 1.49
C ILE A 127 1.41 -3.56 2.55
N VAL A 128 0.14 -3.97 2.61
CA VAL A 128 -0.35 -5.06 3.46
C VAL A 128 -1.19 -6.02 2.64
N ALA A 129 -1.29 -7.28 3.07
CA ALA A 129 -2.16 -8.26 2.46
C ALA A 129 -2.90 -9.08 3.52
N GLN A 130 -4.19 -9.34 3.31
CA GLN A 130 -4.99 -10.16 4.23
C GLN A 130 -4.48 -11.60 4.28
N ASP A 131 -3.98 -12.12 3.16
CA ASP A 131 -3.45 -13.48 3.05
C ASP A 131 -2.04 -13.65 3.62
N ASP A 132 -1.36 -12.55 4.00
CA ASP A 132 -0.04 -12.54 4.67
C ASP A 132 -0.07 -11.58 5.88
N PRO A 133 -0.89 -11.88 6.91
CA PRO A 133 -1.15 -10.99 8.03
C PRO A 133 0.06 -10.81 8.93
N GLY A 134 0.07 -9.69 9.69
CA GLY A 134 1.13 -9.37 10.65
C GLY A 134 2.39 -8.78 10.01
N LYS A 135 2.31 -8.36 8.74
CA LYS A 135 3.42 -7.85 7.97
C LYS A 135 3.05 -6.57 7.23
N ILE A 136 3.94 -5.59 7.27
CA ILE A 136 3.91 -4.41 6.40
C ILE A 136 5.16 -4.45 5.52
N VAL A 137 4.99 -4.44 4.21
CA VAL A 137 6.10 -4.31 3.26
C VAL A 137 6.27 -2.84 2.93
N ALA A 138 7.40 -2.27 3.30
CA ALA A 138 7.76 -0.88 3.02
C ALA A 138 8.85 -0.81 1.94
N VAL A 139 8.65 0.03 0.93
CA VAL A 139 9.60 0.19 -0.18
C VAL A 139 9.69 1.65 -0.57
N LYS A 140 10.90 2.11 -0.89
CA LYS A 140 11.10 3.46 -1.42
C LYS A 140 11.89 3.48 -2.72
N ASN A 141 11.61 4.48 -3.53
CA ASN A 141 12.45 4.98 -4.59
C ASN A 141 12.30 6.50 -4.62
N SER A 142 13.33 7.23 -4.17
CA SER A 142 13.39 8.70 -4.06
C SER A 142 12.50 9.34 -2.98
N SER A 143 11.28 8.84 -2.72
CA SER A 143 10.44 9.34 -1.62
C SER A 143 10.92 8.81 -0.27
N PRO A 144 10.95 9.63 0.80
CA PRO A 144 11.47 9.20 2.09
C PRO A 144 10.59 8.13 2.76
N ILE A 145 11.25 7.19 3.44
CA ILE A 145 10.62 6.28 4.41
C ILE A 145 11.54 6.16 5.63
N VAL A 146 10.93 6.25 6.79
CA VAL A 146 11.57 6.10 8.09
C VAL A 146 10.86 4.97 8.84
N ILE A 147 11.65 4.12 9.50
CA ILE A 147 11.16 3.05 10.36
C ILE A 147 11.48 3.40 11.80
N GLY A 148 10.47 3.42 12.66
CA GLY A 148 10.62 3.52 14.11
C GLY A 148 10.54 2.14 14.75
N LEU A 149 11.45 1.86 15.69
CA LEU A 149 11.46 0.61 16.44
C LEU A 149 11.11 0.94 17.90
N GLY A 150 9.91 0.53 18.32
CA GLY A 150 9.42 0.66 19.70
C GLY A 150 9.45 -0.66 20.44
N ASP A 151 8.99 -0.65 21.69
CA ASP A 151 8.87 -1.86 22.51
C ASP A 151 7.65 -2.68 22.06
N GLY A 152 7.91 -3.77 21.35
CA GLY A 152 6.87 -4.64 20.78
C GLY A 152 6.13 -4.05 19.58
N GLU A 153 6.57 -2.91 19.05
CA GLU A 153 5.95 -2.27 17.87
C GLU A 153 6.99 -1.79 16.85
N ALA A 154 6.57 -1.70 15.59
CA ALA A 154 7.33 -1.06 14.53
C ALA A 154 6.41 -0.10 13.76
N ILE A 155 6.91 1.09 13.46
CA ILE A 155 6.17 2.15 12.77
C ILE A 155 6.89 2.49 11.48
N VAL A 156 6.17 2.53 10.37
CA VAL A 156 6.67 3.00 9.08
C VAL A 156 6.00 4.33 8.75
N ALA A 157 6.77 5.36 8.48
CA ALA A 157 6.26 6.68 8.14
C ALA A 157 7.07 7.35 7.02
N SER A 158 6.48 8.34 6.38
CA SER A 158 7.18 9.19 5.41
C SER A 158 8.04 10.28 6.06
N ASP A 159 7.81 10.56 7.35
CA ASP A 159 8.53 11.57 8.12
C ASP A 159 8.75 11.12 9.56
N ALA A 160 9.92 11.43 10.11
CA ALA A 160 10.30 11.05 11.48
C ALA A 160 9.42 11.71 12.55
N SER A 161 8.84 12.89 12.28
CA SER A 161 7.98 13.59 13.24
C SER A 161 6.77 12.76 13.68
N ALA A 162 6.25 11.91 12.79
CA ALA A 162 5.16 10.99 13.09
C ALA A 162 5.57 9.85 14.06
N ILE A 163 6.86 9.58 14.19
CA ILE A 163 7.41 8.47 14.97
C ILE A 163 7.93 8.92 16.34
N LEU A 164 8.48 10.13 16.44
CA LEU A 164 9.23 10.61 17.59
C LEU A 164 8.45 10.65 18.91
N THR A 165 7.12 10.65 18.86
CA THR A 165 6.23 10.54 20.04
C THR A 165 6.15 9.12 20.58
N HIS A 166 6.48 8.11 19.77
CA HIS A 166 6.42 6.69 20.12
C HIS A 166 7.80 6.12 20.42
N THR A 167 8.79 6.45 19.59
CA THR A 167 10.17 5.98 19.80
C THR A 167 11.19 6.97 19.24
N LYS A 168 12.38 6.96 19.84
CA LYS A 168 13.56 7.70 19.34
C LYS A 168 14.51 6.82 18.51
N GLN A 169 14.25 5.50 18.45
CA GLN A 169 15.02 4.58 17.64
C GLN A 169 14.46 4.57 16.22
N VAL A 170 15.10 5.30 15.33
CA VAL A 170 14.67 5.44 13.93
C VAL A 170 15.75 4.96 12.96
N VAL A 171 15.30 4.32 11.88
CA VAL A 171 16.13 3.86 10.77
C VAL A 171 15.63 4.54 9.50
N TYR A 172 16.49 5.26 8.83
CA TYR A 172 16.21 5.81 7.50
C TYR A 172 16.58 4.78 6.45
N LEU A 173 15.64 4.47 5.57
CA LEU A 173 15.94 3.62 4.40
C LEU A 173 16.74 4.45 3.39
N ASN A 174 17.86 3.91 2.91
CA ASN A 174 18.73 4.53 1.91
C ASN A 174 18.29 4.18 0.48
#